data_522dc586e7a278589eab33d29e0653d4
#
_entry.id   522dc586e7a278589eab33d29e0653d4
#
_cell.length_a   1.000
_cell.length_b   1.000
_cell.length_c   1.000
_cell.angle_alpha   90.00
_cell.angle_beta   90.00
_cell.angle_gamma   90.00
#
_symmetry.space_group_name_H-M   'P 1'
#
loop_
_entity.id
_entity.type
_entity.pdbx_description
1 polymer ?
#
loop_
_entity_poly.entity_id
_entity_poly.type
_entity_poly.pdbx_seq_one_letter_code
_entity_poly.pdbx_strand_id
1 'polypeptide(L)'
;MTIIEAGQKPIIRANHETNHAVLKKQTAALELTYDHENIDKALKLADSLSNGKETVIHLFSDRVVKDDLSGLSENIPIDVHNFSSQNDNLSLLSFGTANRKEGITGVAVVENQTKKDKTLEFQVTNGKEVLFIKKLSVKANSEKTVDIPVLKEKPYYTASINANDNYSADNEMTAIQSAIYEKVYAVGNVNAFLINALETIGLDVIQLEDKEKVRKDGVVIAQGMELEELGSYPLLFVNEAKKGKQKLTEKLLGTDDPLMEYVQTEKIYIESTSPPINKQWTNVLVSGDLPLIQKGTYQGQPIIALNFSVADSDWPLQPGFPIFLYNSFQWLTQQTNFLGYYQPGEEKWLNLGKDTQKLAIFSESGNNLYSVDLQKEGFKAPSMPGTYEAVSGDQVFYFSVLLDEREKEIISAPSFSINSKSTEMKVVSDNKQNFLWYWLACVALLLLMFEWEVYRRGR
;
A
#
# COMPACT_ATOMS: atom_id res chain seq x y z
N MET A 1 -34.84 3.78 12.72
CA MET A 1 -33.91 3.67 11.57
C MET A 1 -32.51 3.53 12.10
N THR A 2 -31.70 2.66 11.50
CA THR A 2 -30.26 2.54 11.80
C THR A 2 -29.49 3.02 10.57
N ILE A 3 -28.43 3.78 10.77
CA ILE A 3 -27.54 4.28 9.71
C ILE A 3 -26.16 3.68 9.95
N ILE A 4 -25.64 2.99 8.95
CA ILE A 4 -24.31 2.37 8.97
C ILE A 4 -23.50 2.95 7.81
N GLU A 5 -22.33 3.47 8.11
CA GLU A 5 -21.34 3.88 7.13
C GLU A 5 -20.43 2.69 6.81
N ALA A 6 -20.32 2.35 5.54
CA ALA A 6 -19.63 1.14 5.07
C ALA A 6 -18.15 1.42 4.68
N GLY A 7 -17.37 2.03 5.57
CA GLY A 7 -15.92 2.16 5.39
C GLY A 7 -15.17 0.85 5.64
N GLN A 8 -13.84 0.88 5.72
CA GLN A 8 -13.00 -0.29 6.06
C GLN A 8 -13.49 -1.04 7.31
N LYS A 9 -13.89 -0.27 8.33
CA LYS A 9 -14.59 -0.74 9.52
C LYS A 9 -15.97 -0.08 9.53
N PRO A 10 -17.08 -0.85 9.42
CA PRO A 10 -18.40 -0.27 9.45
C PRO A 10 -18.67 0.49 10.74
N ILE A 11 -19.22 1.70 10.62
CA ILE A 11 -19.51 2.59 11.75
C ILE A 11 -21.04 2.79 11.87
N ILE A 12 -21.58 2.54 13.04
CA ILE A 12 -22.98 2.85 13.34
C ILE A 12 -23.10 4.34 13.65
N ARG A 13 -23.68 5.12 12.73
CA ARG A 13 -23.93 6.56 12.91
C ARG A 13 -25.21 6.87 13.67
N ALA A 14 -26.22 6.02 13.52
CA ALA A 14 -27.46 6.05 14.31
C ALA A 14 -27.97 4.63 14.49
N ASN A 15 -28.51 4.32 15.68
CA ASN A 15 -29.06 3.02 16.01
C ASN A 15 -30.47 3.14 16.58
N HIS A 16 -31.44 2.49 15.90
CA HIS A 16 -32.88 2.51 16.26
C HIS A 16 -33.44 3.91 16.50
N GLU A 17 -32.91 4.92 15.83
CA GLU A 17 -33.31 6.32 15.97
C GLU A 17 -34.67 6.58 15.26
N THR A 18 -35.55 7.31 15.92
CA THR A 18 -36.84 7.71 15.42
C THR A 18 -36.98 9.20 15.14
N ASN A 19 -36.07 10.00 15.71
CA ASN A 19 -36.05 11.44 15.53
C ASN A 19 -35.48 11.82 14.14
N HIS A 20 -36.32 12.30 13.25
CA HIS A 20 -35.92 12.72 11.91
C HIS A 20 -34.82 13.81 11.88
N ALA A 21 -34.80 14.73 12.85
CA ALA A 21 -33.80 15.79 12.91
C ALA A 21 -32.42 15.21 13.25
N VAL A 22 -32.36 14.21 14.14
CA VAL A 22 -31.13 13.48 14.47
C VAL A 22 -30.63 12.69 13.25
N LEU A 23 -31.51 11.93 12.60
CA LEU A 23 -31.18 11.16 11.40
C LEU A 23 -30.62 12.07 10.31
N LYS A 24 -31.31 13.18 10.02
CA LYS A 24 -30.87 14.15 9.02
C LYS A 24 -29.50 14.76 9.36
N LYS A 25 -29.25 15.06 10.65
CA LYS A 25 -27.96 15.55 11.10
C LYS A 25 -26.84 14.52 10.90
N GLN A 26 -27.09 13.27 11.23
CA GLN A 26 -26.13 12.17 11.04
C GLN A 26 -25.82 11.93 9.55
N THR A 27 -26.83 11.95 8.70
CA THR A 27 -26.63 11.82 7.25
C THR A 27 -25.87 13.00 6.66
N ALA A 28 -26.15 14.23 7.12
CA ALA A 28 -25.46 15.42 6.66
C ALA A 28 -23.99 15.53 7.18
N ALA A 29 -23.64 14.75 8.19
CA ALA A 29 -22.29 14.67 8.74
C ALA A 29 -21.43 13.59 8.09
N LEU A 30 -21.96 12.84 7.11
CA LEU A 30 -21.18 11.90 6.30
C LEU A 30 -20.26 12.69 5.39
N GLU A 31 -18.99 12.36 5.41
CA GLU A 31 -17.96 12.94 4.54
C GLU A 31 -17.52 11.91 3.53
N LEU A 32 -17.20 12.36 2.32
CA LEU A 32 -16.57 11.50 1.31
C LEU A 32 -15.15 11.19 1.75
N THR A 33 -14.83 9.91 1.76
CA THR A 33 -13.49 9.43 2.05
C THR A 33 -12.98 8.62 0.87
N TYR A 34 -11.66 8.42 0.81
CA TYR A 34 -11.04 7.50 -0.14
C TYR A 34 -10.78 6.12 0.48
N ASP A 35 -11.36 5.88 1.66
CA ASP A 35 -11.23 4.61 2.36
C ASP A 35 -11.96 3.52 1.58
N HIS A 36 -11.35 2.35 1.51
CA HIS A 36 -11.98 1.18 0.91
C HIS A 36 -13.27 0.79 1.66
N GLU A 37 -14.39 0.72 0.96
CA GLU A 37 -15.64 0.26 1.53
C GLU A 37 -15.63 -1.24 1.80
N ASN A 38 -16.27 -1.68 2.88
CA ASN A 38 -16.45 -3.08 3.21
C ASN A 38 -17.93 -3.39 3.35
N ILE A 39 -18.60 -3.52 2.20
CA ILE A 39 -20.03 -3.74 2.10
C ILE A 39 -20.44 -5.04 2.81
N ASP A 40 -19.67 -6.12 2.64
CA ASP A 40 -19.93 -7.42 3.27
C ASP A 40 -19.97 -7.32 4.80
N LYS A 41 -19.01 -6.64 5.42
CA LYS A 41 -19.01 -6.42 6.88
C LYS A 41 -20.15 -5.50 7.32
N ALA A 42 -20.44 -4.45 6.54
CA ALA A 42 -21.54 -3.53 6.87
C ALA A 42 -22.90 -4.24 6.83
N LEU A 43 -23.10 -5.11 5.86
CA LEU A 43 -24.33 -5.89 5.72
C LEU A 43 -24.46 -6.97 6.80
N LYS A 44 -23.37 -7.66 7.16
CA LYS A 44 -23.35 -8.57 8.31
C LYS A 44 -23.66 -7.88 9.63
N LEU A 45 -23.16 -6.64 9.80
CA LEU A 45 -23.49 -5.80 10.95
C LEU A 45 -24.97 -5.42 10.93
N ALA A 46 -25.52 -5.03 9.78
CA ALA A 46 -26.94 -4.70 9.63
C ALA A 46 -27.84 -5.91 9.92
N ASP A 47 -27.48 -7.11 9.43
CA ASP A 47 -28.16 -8.35 9.72
C ASP A 47 -28.19 -8.65 11.23
N SER A 48 -27.04 -8.53 11.90
CA SER A 48 -26.94 -8.75 13.35
C SER A 48 -27.81 -7.78 14.17
N LEU A 49 -28.02 -6.56 13.68
CA LEU A 49 -28.84 -5.54 14.34
C LEU A 49 -30.34 -5.70 14.07
N SER A 50 -30.73 -6.50 13.06
CA SER A 50 -32.15 -6.73 12.72
C SER A 50 -32.91 -7.48 13.80
N ASN A 51 -32.24 -8.30 14.62
CA ASN A 51 -32.79 -9.07 15.73
C ASN A 51 -34.07 -9.88 15.32
N GLY A 52 -34.13 -10.39 14.07
CA GLY A 52 -35.25 -11.16 13.57
C GLY A 52 -36.56 -10.37 13.33
N LYS A 53 -36.51 -9.03 13.36
CA LYS A 53 -37.63 -8.16 12.99
C LYS A 53 -37.71 -8.02 11.47
N GLU A 54 -38.92 -7.74 10.94
CA GLU A 54 -39.05 -7.32 9.55
C GLU A 54 -38.18 -6.07 9.31
N THR A 55 -37.09 -6.25 8.58
CA THR A 55 -36.12 -5.23 8.30
C THR A 55 -35.87 -5.18 6.79
N VAL A 56 -35.76 -3.99 6.23
CA VAL A 56 -35.32 -3.74 4.86
C VAL A 56 -33.98 -2.97 4.92
N ILE A 57 -33.02 -3.41 4.16
CA ILE A 57 -31.73 -2.72 4.03
C ILE A 57 -31.78 -1.87 2.75
N HIS A 58 -31.59 -0.56 2.90
CA HIS A 58 -31.35 0.35 1.78
C HIS A 58 -29.86 0.60 1.67
N LEU A 59 -29.23 0.11 0.61
CA LEU A 59 -27.81 0.28 0.33
C LEU A 59 -27.62 1.38 -0.72
N PHE A 60 -26.92 2.44 -0.36
CA PHE A 60 -26.60 3.56 -1.24
C PHE A 60 -25.14 3.46 -1.67
N SER A 61 -24.90 3.38 -2.98
CA SER A 61 -23.55 3.24 -3.56
C SER A 61 -23.52 3.84 -4.96
N ASP A 62 -22.38 3.82 -5.60
CA ASP A 62 -22.19 4.18 -7.00
C ASP A 62 -22.06 2.95 -7.92
N ARG A 63 -21.63 1.78 -7.40
CA ARG A 63 -21.18 0.66 -8.21
C ARG A 63 -21.57 -0.74 -7.78
N VAL A 64 -22.39 -0.92 -6.75
CA VAL A 64 -22.74 -2.26 -6.25
C VAL A 64 -23.47 -3.08 -7.31
N VAL A 65 -22.96 -4.28 -7.57
CA VAL A 65 -23.60 -5.28 -8.44
C VAL A 65 -24.04 -6.48 -7.62
N LYS A 66 -24.90 -7.35 -8.23
CA LYS A 66 -25.48 -8.49 -7.53
C LYS A 66 -24.43 -9.47 -6.97
N ASP A 67 -23.32 -9.63 -7.69
CA ASP A 67 -22.25 -10.56 -7.31
C ASP A 67 -21.53 -10.12 -6.02
N ASP A 68 -21.49 -8.82 -5.73
CA ASP A 68 -20.95 -8.26 -4.48
C ASP A 68 -21.76 -8.68 -3.24
N LEU A 69 -23.00 -9.11 -3.44
CA LEU A 69 -23.95 -9.47 -2.39
C LEU A 69 -24.12 -10.99 -2.22
N SER A 70 -23.34 -11.80 -2.92
CA SER A 70 -23.49 -13.26 -3.01
C SER A 70 -23.24 -14.05 -1.72
N GLY A 71 -22.71 -13.41 -0.66
CA GLY A 71 -22.38 -14.04 0.63
C GLY A 71 -23.37 -13.75 1.76
N LEU A 72 -24.50 -13.09 1.49
CA LEU A 72 -25.43 -12.63 2.52
C LEU A 72 -26.56 -13.64 2.79
N SER A 73 -27.11 -13.55 4.01
CA SER A 73 -28.28 -14.35 4.37
C SER A 73 -29.47 -13.99 3.46
N GLU A 74 -30.05 -14.98 2.80
CA GLU A 74 -31.19 -14.85 1.87
C GLU A 74 -32.49 -14.30 2.54
N ASN A 75 -32.42 -13.89 3.80
CA ASN A 75 -33.59 -13.62 4.63
C ASN A 75 -33.98 -12.15 4.74
N ILE A 76 -33.11 -11.20 4.35
CA ILE A 76 -33.40 -9.77 4.47
C ILE A 76 -33.53 -9.15 3.09
N PRO A 77 -34.67 -8.44 2.80
CA PRO A 77 -34.80 -7.66 1.58
C PRO A 77 -33.73 -6.54 1.53
N ILE A 78 -33.07 -6.39 0.38
CA ILE A 78 -32.08 -5.36 0.15
C ILE A 78 -32.47 -4.54 -1.07
N ASP A 79 -32.62 -3.23 -0.90
CA ASP A 79 -32.81 -2.27 -1.98
C ASP A 79 -31.50 -1.52 -2.23
N VAL A 80 -30.88 -1.77 -3.38
CA VAL A 80 -29.65 -1.12 -3.81
C VAL A 80 -29.98 0.11 -4.64
N HIS A 81 -29.49 1.25 -4.19
CA HIS A 81 -29.61 2.54 -4.83
C HIS A 81 -28.26 2.98 -5.37
N ASN A 82 -27.99 2.68 -6.63
CA ASN A 82 -26.75 3.12 -7.29
C ASN A 82 -26.96 4.49 -7.92
N PHE A 83 -26.02 5.40 -7.64
CA PHE A 83 -25.96 6.72 -8.25
C PHE A 83 -24.95 6.68 -9.39
N SER A 84 -25.42 6.78 -10.62
CA SER A 84 -24.53 6.84 -11.78
C SER A 84 -23.78 8.18 -11.81
N SER A 85 -22.46 8.12 -11.86
CA SER A 85 -21.61 9.26 -12.18
C SER A 85 -21.61 9.54 -13.70
N GLN A 86 -21.37 10.79 -14.09
CA GLN A 86 -21.08 11.09 -15.51
C GLN A 86 -19.68 10.59 -15.83
N ASN A 87 -19.56 9.75 -16.86
CA ASN A 87 -18.29 9.13 -17.28
C ASN A 87 -17.38 10.12 -18.01
N ASP A 88 -16.87 11.13 -17.31
CA ASP A 88 -15.85 12.05 -17.83
C ASP A 88 -14.65 11.99 -16.89
N ASN A 89 -13.89 10.88 -16.95
CA ASN A 89 -12.68 10.66 -16.15
C ASN A 89 -11.44 10.46 -17.03
N LEU A 90 -10.35 11.02 -16.57
CA LEU A 90 -8.99 10.78 -17.05
C LEU A 90 -8.18 10.34 -15.84
N SER A 91 -7.64 9.15 -15.86
CA SER A 91 -6.95 8.59 -14.70
C SER A 91 -5.50 8.22 -15.01
N LEU A 92 -4.67 8.28 -13.99
CA LEU A 92 -3.34 7.68 -13.98
C LEU A 92 -3.47 6.27 -13.39
N LEU A 93 -3.60 5.25 -14.26
CA LEU A 93 -3.82 3.88 -13.82
C LEU A 93 -2.61 3.31 -13.08
N SER A 94 -1.42 3.54 -13.64
CA SER A 94 -0.18 3.03 -13.06
C SER A 94 0.99 3.97 -13.29
N PHE A 95 1.92 3.97 -12.35
CA PHE A 95 3.20 4.65 -12.47
C PHE A 95 4.25 3.88 -11.69
N GLY A 96 5.40 3.64 -12.31
CA GLY A 96 6.53 2.98 -11.68
C GLY A 96 7.85 3.47 -12.23
N THR A 97 8.88 3.40 -11.41
CA THR A 97 10.27 3.71 -11.78
C THR A 97 11.16 2.52 -11.52
N ALA A 98 12.21 2.37 -12.33
CA ALA A 98 13.20 1.33 -12.18
C ALA A 98 14.61 1.90 -12.35
N ASN A 99 15.54 1.43 -11.53
CA ASN A 99 16.95 1.73 -11.68
C ASN A 99 17.52 0.83 -12.79
N ARG A 100 18.12 1.45 -13.81
CA ARG A 100 18.78 0.77 -14.92
C ARG A 100 20.24 1.21 -15.01
N LYS A 101 21.06 0.54 -15.83
CA LYS A 101 22.49 0.88 -16.01
C LYS A 101 22.71 2.35 -16.41
N GLU A 102 21.75 2.94 -17.12
CA GLU A 102 21.82 4.31 -17.64
C GLU A 102 21.23 5.35 -16.68
N GLY A 103 20.61 4.91 -15.58
CA GLY A 103 19.92 5.74 -14.59
C GLY A 103 18.49 5.32 -14.35
N ILE A 104 17.73 6.15 -13.66
CA ILE A 104 16.35 5.86 -13.28
C ILE A 104 15.42 6.19 -14.45
N THR A 105 14.67 5.20 -14.94
CA THR A 105 13.64 5.35 -15.96
C THR A 105 12.27 5.03 -15.37
N GLY A 106 11.21 5.45 -16.04
CA GLY A 106 9.86 5.18 -15.56
C GLY A 106 8.91 4.82 -16.68
N VAL A 107 7.77 4.25 -16.28
CA VAL A 107 6.63 3.99 -17.15
C VAL A 107 5.37 4.39 -16.42
N ALA A 108 4.46 5.03 -17.15
CA ALA A 108 3.12 5.36 -16.66
C ALA A 108 2.06 4.91 -17.66
N VAL A 109 0.85 4.63 -17.16
CA VAL A 109 -0.33 4.34 -18.00
C VAL A 109 -1.41 5.35 -17.66
N VAL A 110 -1.85 6.09 -18.68
CA VAL A 110 -2.93 7.07 -18.58
C VAL A 110 -4.14 6.53 -19.32
N GLU A 111 -5.29 6.55 -18.67
CA GLU A 111 -6.57 6.12 -19.23
C GLU A 111 -7.47 7.32 -19.52
N ASN A 112 -8.21 7.23 -20.62
CA ASN A 112 -9.27 8.15 -20.98
C ASN A 112 -10.59 7.38 -21.02
N GLN A 113 -11.41 7.48 -19.98
CA GLN A 113 -12.73 6.87 -19.88
C GLN A 113 -13.82 7.73 -20.56
N THR A 114 -13.45 8.87 -21.13
CA THR A 114 -14.40 9.75 -21.81
C THR A 114 -14.69 9.28 -23.25
N LYS A 115 -15.82 9.70 -23.80
CA LYS A 115 -16.24 9.40 -25.18
C LYS A 115 -15.57 10.25 -26.24
N LYS A 116 -14.57 11.07 -25.88
CA LYS A 116 -13.87 11.98 -26.80
C LYS A 116 -12.36 11.85 -26.60
N ASP A 117 -11.62 12.05 -27.68
CA ASP A 117 -10.16 12.16 -27.61
C ASP A 117 -9.79 13.36 -26.72
N LYS A 118 -8.84 13.16 -25.83
CA LYS A 118 -8.36 14.18 -24.90
C LYS A 118 -6.87 14.44 -25.11
N THR A 119 -6.51 15.69 -24.95
CA THR A 119 -5.10 16.10 -24.91
C THR A 119 -4.84 16.71 -23.55
N LEU A 120 -3.81 16.19 -22.88
CA LEU A 120 -3.44 16.58 -21.52
C LEU A 120 -1.92 16.73 -21.40
N GLU A 121 -1.49 17.36 -20.33
CA GLU A 121 -0.10 17.44 -19.96
C GLU A 121 0.18 16.39 -18.88
N PHE A 122 1.19 15.57 -19.11
CA PHE A 122 1.74 14.62 -18.16
C PHE A 122 3.07 15.15 -17.65
N GLN A 123 3.29 15.09 -16.35
CA GLN A 123 4.55 15.51 -15.74
C GLN A 123 5.02 14.53 -14.68
N VAL A 124 6.33 14.52 -14.45
CA VAL A 124 6.97 13.84 -13.32
C VAL A 124 7.75 14.87 -12.52
N THR A 125 7.49 14.90 -11.22
CA THR A 125 8.08 15.86 -10.28
C THR A 125 8.74 15.17 -9.11
N ASN A 126 9.55 15.90 -8.34
CA ASN A 126 9.92 15.59 -6.97
C ASN A 126 9.70 16.85 -6.14
N GLY A 127 8.65 16.87 -5.36
CA GLY A 127 8.17 18.09 -4.73
C GLY A 127 7.90 19.19 -5.78
N LYS A 128 8.58 20.32 -5.67
CA LYS A 128 8.42 21.45 -6.60
C LYS A 128 9.30 21.36 -7.86
N GLU A 129 10.24 20.43 -7.93
CA GLU A 129 11.14 20.27 -9.07
C GLU A 129 10.47 19.44 -10.17
N VAL A 130 10.29 20.03 -11.36
CA VAL A 130 9.80 19.31 -12.53
C VAL A 130 10.97 18.58 -13.20
N LEU A 131 10.87 17.24 -13.30
CA LEU A 131 11.89 16.37 -13.85
C LEU A 131 11.60 15.97 -15.30
N PHE A 132 10.33 15.85 -15.65
CA PHE A 132 9.88 15.50 -16.99
C PHE A 132 8.49 16.07 -17.25
N ILE A 133 8.25 16.50 -18.49
CA ILE A 133 6.96 17.00 -18.94
C ILE A 133 6.71 16.54 -20.38
N LYS A 134 5.47 16.12 -20.68
CA LYS A 134 5.08 15.65 -22.01
C LYS A 134 3.61 15.92 -22.29
N LYS A 135 3.32 16.47 -23.45
CA LYS A 135 1.96 16.58 -23.94
C LYS A 135 1.50 15.25 -24.53
N LEU A 136 0.37 14.73 -24.07
CA LEU A 136 -0.20 13.46 -24.48
C LEU A 136 -1.53 13.66 -25.19
N SER A 137 -1.79 12.87 -26.22
CA SER A 137 -3.12 12.70 -26.77
C SER A 137 -3.57 11.29 -26.50
N VAL A 138 -4.69 11.08 -25.80
CA VAL A 138 -5.27 9.80 -25.44
C VAL A 138 -6.63 9.69 -26.11
N LYS A 139 -6.84 8.62 -26.87
CA LYS A 139 -8.09 8.39 -27.60
C LYS A 139 -9.24 8.10 -26.62
N ALA A 140 -10.47 8.34 -27.08
CA ALA A 140 -11.68 8.00 -26.33
C ALA A 140 -11.70 6.53 -25.93
N ASN A 141 -12.09 6.21 -24.70
CA ASN A 141 -12.18 4.88 -24.12
C ASN A 141 -10.92 4.03 -24.39
N SER A 142 -9.75 4.62 -24.13
CA SER A 142 -8.47 3.92 -24.36
C SER A 142 -7.39 4.33 -23.36
N GLU A 143 -6.41 3.46 -23.22
CA GLU A 143 -5.21 3.66 -22.44
C GLU A 143 -4.04 4.12 -23.30
N LYS A 144 -3.10 4.81 -22.68
CA LYS A 144 -1.84 5.20 -23.30
C LYS A 144 -0.66 5.03 -22.35
N THR A 145 0.30 4.21 -22.78
CA THR A 145 1.57 4.08 -22.09
C THR A 145 2.49 5.27 -22.39
N VAL A 146 3.15 5.74 -21.36
CA VAL A 146 4.12 6.84 -21.39
C VAL A 146 5.46 6.33 -20.92
N ASP A 147 6.43 6.24 -21.81
CA ASP A 147 7.81 5.99 -21.46
C ASP A 147 8.45 7.28 -20.96
N ILE A 148 9.08 7.18 -19.80
CA ILE A 148 9.77 8.28 -19.13
C ILE A 148 11.27 8.04 -19.26
N PRO A 149 12.00 8.99 -19.87
CA PRO A 149 13.45 8.85 -20.08
C PRO A 149 14.20 8.86 -18.75
N VAL A 150 15.53 8.77 -18.83
CA VAL A 150 16.38 8.81 -17.65
C VAL A 150 16.14 10.09 -16.84
N LEU A 151 15.77 9.91 -15.60
CA LEU A 151 15.49 10.97 -14.61
C LEU A 151 16.72 11.16 -13.72
N LYS A 152 16.81 12.38 -13.16
CA LYS A 152 17.76 12.66 -12.08
C LYS A 152 17.35 11.86 -10.83
N GLU A 153 18.33 11.27 -10.13
CA GLU A 153 18.11 10.47 -8.93
C GLU A 153 17.43 11.29 -7.82
N LYS A 154 16.33 10.76 -7.33
CA LYS A 154 15.50 11.35 -6.25
C LYS A 154 14.94 10.23 -5.37
N PRO A 155 14.60 10.52 -4.11
CA PRO A 155 14.03 9.52 -3.20
C PRO A 155 12.64 9.04 -3.65
N TYR A 156 11.88 9.88 -4.34
CA TYR A 156 10.57 9.54 -4.91
C TYR A 156 10.29 10.35 -6.16
N TYR A 157 9.31 9.93 -6.91
CA TYR A 157 8.82 10.59 -8.12
C TYR A 157 7.31 10.63 -8.09
N THR A 158 6.72 11.77 -8.35
CA THR A 158 5.29 11.96 -8.45
C THR A 158 4.93 12.20 -9.91
N ALA A 159 4.20 11.27 -10.52
CA ALA A 159 3.60 11.46 -11.84
C ALA A 159 2.24 12.10 -11.67
N SER A 160 1.91 13.07 -12.51
CA SER A 160 0.59 13.71 -12.51
C SER A 160 0.13 14.06 -13.92
N ILE A 161 -1.19 14.12 -14.10
CA ILE A 161 -1.87 14.58 -15.31
C ILE A 161 -2.67 15.84 -15.00
N ASN A 162 -2.55 16.85 -15.86
CA ASN A 162 -3.40 18.03 -15.77
C ASN A 162 -4.73 17.73 -16.47
N ALA A 163 -5.61 17.02 -15.75
CA ALA A 163 -6.96 16.70 -16.19
C ALA A 163 -7.96 17.68 -15.55
N ASN A 164 -8.87 18.18 -16.37
CA ASN A 164 -10.00 18.98 -15.88
C ASN A 164 -11.24 18.10 -15.88
N ASP A 165 -11.29 17.19 -14.91
CA ASP A 165 -12.38 16.24 -14.69
C ASP A 165 -12.97 16.38 -13.27
N ASN A 166 -13.89 15.50 -12.93
CA ASN A 166 -14.61 15.57 -11.66
C ASN A 166 -13.94 14.74 -10.53
N TYR A 167 -12.85 14.00 -10.85
CA TYR A 167 -12.21 13.11 -9.90
C TYR A 167 -10.69 13.25 -9.91
N SER A 168 -10.19 14.24 -9.20
CA SER A 168 -8.76 14.59 -9.19
C SER A 168 -7.87 13.63 -8.37
N ALA A 169 -8.44 12.73 -7.59
CA ALA A 169 -7.68 11.85 -6.71
C ALA A 169 -6.88 10.77 -7.46
N ASP A 170 -7.30 10.41 -8.68
CA ASP A 170 -6.63 9.44 -9.55
C ASP A 170 -5.72 10.11 -10.60
N ASN A 171 -5.57 11.43 -10.54
CA ASN A 171 -4.72 12.20 -11.42
C ASN A 171 -3.26 12.23 -11.01
N GLU A 172 -2.90 11.61 -9.88
CA GLU A 172 -1.55 11.63 -9.33
C GLU A 172 -1.17 10.27 -8.73
N MET A 173 0.06 9.84 -8.98
CA MET A 173 0.65 8.63 -8.39
C MET A 173 2.11 8.84 -8.07
N THR A 174 2.58 8.19 -7.01
CA THR A 174 3.95 8.28 -6.57
C THR A 174 4.66 6.93 -6.66
N ALA A 175 5.86 6.96 -7.22
CA ALA A 175 6.82 5.87 -7.18
C ALA A 175 7.97 6.27 -6.25
N ILE A 176 8.18 5.48 -5.20
CA ILE A 176 9.28 5.71 -4.25
C ILE A 176 10.46 4.86 -4.69
N GLN A 177 11.60 5.51 -4.81
CA GLN A 177 12.84 4.84 -5.18
C GLN A 177 13.39 4.15 -3.94
N SER A 178 13.24 2.83 -3.87
CA SER A 178 14.02 2.04 -2.94
C SER A 178 15.41 1.81 -3.54
N ALA A 179 16.46 1.94 -2.74
CA ALA A 179 17.79 1.55 -3.17
C ALA A 179 17.74 0.03 -3.48
N ILE A 180 17.92 -0.32 -4.75
CA ILE A 180 18.05 -1.73 -5.14
C ILE A 180 19.51 -2.09 -4.96
N TYR A 181 19.79 -2.76 -3.88
CA TYR A 181 21.10 -3.35 -3.66
C TYR A 181 21.15 -4.69 -4.39
N GLU A 182 21.74 -4.72 -5.58
CA GLU A 182 21.90 -5.97 -6.35
C GLU A 182 23.25 -6.64 -6.11
N LYS A 183 24.18 -5.91 -5.48
CA LYS A 183 25.56 -6.36 -5.28
C LYS A 183 25.87 -6.63 -3.83
N VAL A 184 26.76 -7.56 -3.63
CA VAL A 184 27.36 -7.87 -2.34
C VAL A 184 28.86 -7.65 -2.41
N TYR A 185 29.37 -6.77 -1.57
CA TYR A 185 30.81 -6.54 -1.43
C TYR A 185 31.36 -7.36 -0.26
N ALA A 186 32.09 -8.42 -0.58
CA ALA A 186 32.79 -9.23 0.41
C ALA A 186 34.13 -8.59 0.74
N VAL A 187 34.33 -8.13 1.98
CA VAL A 187 35.52 -7.38 2.43
C VAL A 187 36.19 -8.15 3.57
N GLY A 188 37.51 -8.23 3.48
CA GLY A 188 38.35 -8.99 4.40
C GLY A 188 38.42 -10.48 4.04
N ASN A 189 38.61 -11.35 5.04
CA ASN A 189 38.78 -12.79 4.81
C ASN A 189 37.43 -13.53 4.91
N VAL A 190 36.52 -13.21 4.00
CA VAL A 190 35.15 -13.80 4.03
C VAL A 190 35.21 -15.27 3.67
N ASN A 191 34.55 -16.10 4.50
CA ASN A 191 34.50 -17.56 4.34
C ASN A 191 33.86 -17.96 2.98
N ALA A 192 34.49 -18.90 2.28
CA ALA A 192 34.03 -19.35 0.96
C ALA A 192 32.61 -19.97 0.97
N PHE A 193 32.20 -20.63 2.06
CA PHE A 193 30.82 -21.13 2.18
C PHE A 193 29.80 -20.00 2.20
N LEU A 194 30.12 -18.87 2.82
CA LEU A 194 29.26 -17.69 2.83
C LEU A 194 29.14 -17.10 1.42
N ILE A 195 30.26 -16.97 0.72
CA ILE A 195 30.27 -16.46 -0.66
C ILE A 195 29.45 -17.39 -1.57
N ASN A 196 29.76 -18.69 -1.57
CA ASN A 196 29.04 -19.65 -2.42
C ASN A 196 27.54 -19.71 -2.14
N ALA A 197 27.12 -19.57 -0.87
CA ALA A 197 25.71 -19.53 -0.52
C ALA A 197 25.00 -18.27 -1.06
N LEU A 198 25.66 -17.11 -1.06
CA LEU A 198 25.15 -15.86 -1.63
C LEU A 198 25.03 -15.95 -3.16
N GLU A 199 26.04 -16.51 -3.83
CA GLU A 199 26.00 -16.75 -5.27
C GLU A 199 24.88 -17.74 -5.65
N THR A 200 24.64 -18.76 -4.80
CA THR A 200 23.57 -19.74 -5.01
C THR A 200 22.17 -19.12 -4.98
N ILE A 201 21.96 -18.07 -4.18
CA ILE A 201 20.69 -17.33 -4.14
C ILE A 201 20.61 -16.22 -5.22
N GLY A 202 21.58 -16.18 -6.16
CA GLY A 202 21.56 -15.31 -7.34
C GLY A 202 22.12 -13.91 -7.13
N LEU A 203 22.88 -13.67 -6.04
CA LEU A 203 23.51 -12.36 -5.80
C LEU A 203 24.87 -12.26 -6.50
N ASP A 204 25.19 -11.06 -6.99
CA ASP A 204 26.49 -10.74 -7.58
C ASP A 204 27.48 -10.39 -6.46
N VAL A 205 28.39 -11.32 -6.13
CA VAL A 205 29.36 -11.16 -5.04
C VAL A 205 30.70 -10.67 -5.56
N ILE A 206 31.09 -9.47 -5.14
CA ILE A 206 32.36 -8.83 -5.52
C ILE A 206 33.30 -8.90 -4.31
N GLN A 207 34.36 -9.70 -4.43
CA GLN A 207 35.38 -9.79 -3.40
C GLN A 207 36.36 -8.64 -3.52
N LEU A 208 36.58 -7.90 -2.43
CA LEU A 208 37.45 -6.74 -2.36
C LEU A 208 38.52 -6.94 -1.31
N GLU A 209 39.79 -6.76 -1.71
CA GLU A 209 40.92 -6.70 -0.78
C GLU A 209 40.91 -5.36 -0.02
N ASP A 210 40.39 -4.30 -0.62
CA ASP A 210 40.40 -2.94 -0.12
C ASP A 210 38.98 -2.41 0.08
N LYS A 211 38.64 -2.03 1.34
CA LYS A 211 37.38 -1.46 1.74
C LYS A 211 37.05 -0.12 1.05
N GLU A 212 38.07 0.63 0.61
CA GLU A 212 37.85 1.92 -0.06
C GLU A 212 37.21 1.78 -1.44
N LYS A 213 37.17 0.56 -2.00
CA LYS A 213 36.54 0.26 -3.28
C LYS A 213 35.07 -0.09 -3.16
N VAL A 214 34.52 -0.17 -1.94
CA VAL A 214 33.08 -0.41 -1.69
C VAL A 214 32.28 0.78 -2.23
N ARG A 215 31.25 0.47 -3.01
CA ARG A 215 30.30 1.47 -3.52
C ARG A 215 29.01 1.45 -2.71
N LYS A 216 28.24 2.54 -2.78
CA LYS A 216 26.97 2.68 -2.07
C LYS A 216 25.80 1.91 -2.73
N ASP A 217 26.06 1.13 -3.77
CA ASP A 217 25.08 0.35 -4.51
C ASP A 217 24.99 -1.13 -4.07
N GLY A 218 25.55 -1.47 -2.91
CA GLY A 218 25.56 -2.85 -2.43
C GLY A 218 25.56 -3.00 -0.91
N VAL A 219 25.30 -4.23 -0.48
CA VAL A 219 25.44 -4.68 0.91
C VAL A 219 26.88 -5.10 1.14
N VAL A 220 27.43 -4.78 2.30
CA VAL A 220 28.77 -5.22 2.68
C VAL A 220 28.68 -6.49 3.53
N ILE A 221 29.52 -7.47 3.24
CA ILE A 221 29.78 -8.62 4.11
C ILE A 221 31.23 -8.54 4.55
N ALA A 222 31.45 -8.47 5.85
CA ALA A 222 32.78 -8.31 6.41
C ALA A 222 33.12 -9.42 7.40
N GLN A 223 34.33 -9.97 7.27
CA GLN A 223 34.89 -10.97 8.17
C GLN A 223 36.37 -10.76 8.39
N GLY A 224 36.83 -10.97 9.63
CA GLY A 224 38.26 -10.80 9.97
C GLY A 224 38.73 -9.34 10.04
N MET A 225 37.79 -8.41 10.23
CA MET A 225 38.03 -6.97 10.37
C MET A 225 37.40 -6.45 11.64
N GLU A 226 37.86 -5.30 12.13
CA GLU A 226 37.17 -4.59 13.21
C GLU A 226 36.00 -3.77 12.65
N LEU A 227 34.90 -3.71 13.41
CA LEU A 227 33.66 -3.03 12.94
C LEU A 227 33.88 -1.53 12.68
N GLU A 228 34.75 -0.90 13.48
CA GLU A 228 35.12 0.53 13.39
C GLU A 228 35.84 0.89 12.10
N GLU A 229 36.45 -0.11 11.45
CA GLU A 229 37.14 0.09 10.18
C GLU A 229 36.20 0.15 8.98
N LEU A 230 34.94 -0.27 9.18
CA LEU A 230 33.91 -0.29 8.14
C LEU A 230 33.14 1.04 8.11
N GLY A 231 32.83 1.49 6.91
CA GLY A 231 32.03 2.69 6.71
C GLY A 231 30.53 2.45 6.97
N SER A 232 29.74 3.47 6.68
CA SER A 232 28.28 3.44 6.81
C SER A 232 27.62 2.72 5.62
N TYR A 233 27.41 1.41 5.73
CA TYR A 233 26.80 0.54 4.73
C TYR A 233 25.81 -0.43 5.39
N PRO A 234 24.79 -0.91 4.68
CA PRO A 234 24.07 -2.11 5.11
C PRO A 234 25.04 -3.28 5.25
N LEU A 235 25.10 -3.91 6.42
CA LEU A 235 26.23 -4.76 6.78
C LEU A 235 25.78 -6.13 7.35
N LEU A 236 26.32 -7.20 6.79
CA LEU A 236 26.38 -8.50 7.44
C LEU A 236 27.79 -8.69 7.98
N PHE A 237 27.95 -8.71 9.28
CA PHE A 237 29.24 -8.73 9.97
C PHE A 237 29.45 -10.07 10.66
N VAL A 238 30.56 -10.77 10.34
CA VAL A 238 30.98 -11.98 11.03
C VAL A 238 31.93 -11.60 12.15
N ASN A 239 31.43 -11.63 13.38
CA ASN A 239 32.16 -11.27 14.58
C ASN A 239 32.99 -12.44 15.10
N GLU A 240 34.25 -12.50 14.74
CA GLU A 240 35.19 -13.51 15.19
C GLU A 240 36.18 -12.93 16.23
N ALA A 241 35.69 -12.78 17.46
CA ALA A 241 36.53 -12.27 18.52
C ALA A 241 37.70 -13.25 18.82
N LYS A 242 38.91 -12.71 18.90
CA LYS A 242 40.12 -13.47 19.24
C LYS A 242 40.15 -13.96 20.70
N LYS A 243 39.36 -13.32 21.58
CA LYS A 243 39.28 -13.63 23.01
C LYS A 243 37.83 -13.62 23.48
N GLY A 244 37.53 -14.40 24.52
CA GLY A 244 36.22 -14.40 25.15
C GLY A 244 35.16 -15.29 24.46
N LYS A 245 35.61 -16.17 23.54
CA LYS A 245 34.70 -17.20 22.97
C LYS A 245 34.16 -18.11 24.05
N GLN A 246 32.87 -18.43 23.97
CA GLN A 246 32.19 -19.32 24.88
C GLN A 246 31.63 -20.53 24.12
N LYS A 247 31.85 -21.73 24.65
CA LYS A 247 31.27 -22.96 24.09
C LYS A 247 29.77 -23.01 24.38
N LEU A 248 29.01 -23.45 23.40
CA LEU A 248 27.57 -23.60 23.55
C LEU A 248 27.25 -24.89 24.29
N THR A 249 26.38 -24.81 25.29
CA THR A 249 25.91 -25.95 26.10
C THR A 249 24.42 -26.17 26.01
N GLU A 250 23.70 -25.17 25.50
CA GLU A 250 22.26 -25.19 25.38
C GLU A 250 21.81 -25.27 23.91
N LYS A 251 20.56 -25.67 23.69
CA LYS A 251 19.98 -25.74 22.37
C LYS A 251 19.85 -24.34 21.74
N LEU A 252 19.90 -24.32 20.42
CA LEU A 252 19.66 -23.12 19.64
C LEU A 252 18.17 -22.82 19.62
N LEU A 253 17.82 -21.56 19.89
CA LEU A 253 16.45 -21.05 19.84
C LEU A 253 16.40 -19.85 18.91
N GLY A 254 15.71 -20.00 17.79
CA GLY A 254 15.32 -18.88 16.91
C GLY A 254 14.17 -18.12 17.55
N THR A 255 14.22 -16.81 17.46
CA THR A 255 13.08 -15.95 17.83
C THR A 255 12.05 -15.93 16.69
N ASP A 256 10.83 -15.42 16.96
CA ASP A 256 9.85 -15.14 15.92
C ASP A 256 10.25 -13.87 15.14
N ASP A 257 11.29 -14.01 14.32
CA ASP A 257 11.92 -12.94 13.56
C ASP A 257 11.94 -13.31 12.08
N PRO A 258 11.62 -12.36 11.16
CA PRO A 258 11.64 -12.60 9.71
C PRO A 258 12.95 -13.19 9.18
N LEU A 259 14.09 -12.92 9.83
CA LEU A 259 15.37 -13.51 9.44
C LEU A 259 15.40 -15.02 9.58
N MET A 260 14.60 -15.58 10.51
CA MET A 260 14.53 -17.02 10.81
C MET A 260 13.33 -17.70 10.13
N GLU A 261 12.60 -17.01 9.30
CA GLU A 261 11.46 -17.58 8.58
C GLU A 261 11.93 -18.73 7.67
N TYR A 262 11.29 -19.90 7.80
CA TYR A 262 11.65 -21.17 7.14
C TYR A 262 13.04 -21.74 7.50
N VAL A 263 13.70 -21.27 8.56
CA VAL A 263 14.97 -21.80 9.07
C VAL A 263 14.73 -22.78 10.21
N GLN A 264 15.16 -24.02 10.05
CA GLN A 264 15.08 -25.05 11.09
C GLN A 264 16.32 -25.00 11.97
N THR A 265 16.18 -24.51 13.22
CA THR A 265 17.30 -24.32 14.15
C THR A 265 17.74 -25.60 14.86
N GLU A 266 16.87 -26.62 14.97
CA GLU A 266 17.11 -27.84 15.73
C GLU A 266 18.23 -28.74 15.17
N LYS A 267 18.56 -28.54 13.90
CA LYS A 267 19.57 -29.32 13.17
C LYS A 267 20.92 -28.60 13.03
N ILE A 268 21.02 -27.38 13.53
CA ILE A 268 22.22 -26.56 13.40
C ILE A 268 23.16 -26.86 14.56
N TYR A 269 24.44 -27.10 14.25
CA TYR A 269 25.51 -27.18 15.24
C TYR A 269 26.42 -25.95 15.08
N ILE A 270 26.71 -25.26 16.20
CA ILE A 270 27.67 -24.19 16.33
C ILE A 270 28.56 -24.49 17.53
N GLU A 271 29.88 -24.54 17.38
CA GLU A 271 30.80 -24.93 18.45
C GLU A 271 30.90 -23.87 19.56
N SER A 272 31.03 -22.60 19.17
CA SER A 272 31.24 -21.51 20.12
C SER A 272 30.73 -20.17 19.59
N THR A 273 30.50 -19.22 20.49
CA THR A 273 30.11 -17.84 20.17
C THR A 273 31.12 -16.84 20.66
N SER A 274 31.27 -15.75 19.94
CA SER A 274 32.00 -14.54 20.34
C SER A 274 31.13 -13.67 21.27
N PRO A 275 31.75 -12.80 22.10
CA PRO A 275 30.97 -11.81 22.84
C PRO A 275 30.13 -10.93 21.90
N PRO A 276 28.90 -10.57 22.31
CA PRO A 276 28.03 -9.71 21.50
C PRO A 276 28.65 -8.31 21.31
N ILE A 277 28.53 -7.77 20.10
CA ILE A 277 29.03 -6.43 19.76
C ILE A 277 28.26 -5.36 20.54
N ASN A 278 26.94 -5.50 20.56
CA ASN A 278 26.06 -4.54 21.24
C ASN A 278 24.96 -5.28 21.98
N LYS A 279 24.89 -5.07 23.30
CA LYS A 279 23.87 -5.73 24.17
C LYS A 279 22.45 -5.16 23.96
N GLN A 280 22.30 -4.04 23.29
CA GLN A 280 21.01 -3.41 23.01
C GLN A 280 20.40 -3.88 21.68
N TRP A 281 21.16 -4.56 20.82
CA TRP A 281 20.65 -5.08 19.56
C TRP A 281 19.67 -6.24 19.80
N THR A 282 18.78 -6.42 18.85
CA THR A 282 17.78 -7.49 18.92
C THR A 282 18.43 -8.84 18.67
N ASN A 283 18.25 -9.77 19.59
CA ASN A 283 18.70 -11.15 19.44
C ASN A 283 17.73 -11.91 18.52
N VAL A 284 18.28 -12.53 17.48
CA VAL A 284 17.56 -13.30 16.45
C VAL A 284 17.71 -14.81 16.66
N LEU A 285 18.92 -15.25 17.00
CA LEU A 285 19.25 -16.62 17.36
C LEU A 285 20.07 -16.61 18.65
N VAL A 286 19.70 -17.47 19.59
CA VAL A 286 20.35 -17.55 20.90
C VAL A 286 20.61 -19.00 21.31
N SER A 287 21.57 -19.22 22.21
CA SER A 287 21.76 -20.46 22.98
C SER A 287 21.80 -20.07 24.46
N GLY A 288 20.70 -20.36 25.19
CA GLY A 288 20.49 -19.78 26.51
C GLY A 288 20.53 -18.26 26.47
N ASP A 289 21.42 -17.65 27.27
CA ASP A 289 21.60 -16.19 27.30
C ASP A 289 22.64 -15.69 26.28
N LEU A 290 23.22 -16.56 25.46
CA LEU A 290 24.28 -16.22 24.52
C LEU A 290 23.70 -15.86 23.14
N PRO A 291 23.84 -14.61 22.68
CA PRO A 291 23.37 -14.23 21.37
C PRO A 291 24.33 -14.68 20.27
N LEU A 292 23.79 -15.46 19.32
CA LEU A 292 24.52 -15.97 18.17
C LEU A 292 24.32 -15.07 16.94
N ILE A 293 23.11 -14.59 16.75
CA ILE A 293 22.76 -13.66 15.69
C ILE A 293 22.04 -12.49 16.33
N GLN A 294 22.50 -11.30 15.98
CA GLN A 294 21.89 -10.05 16.39
C GLN A 294 21.63 -9.16 15.19
N LYS A 295 20.56 -8.36 15.24
CA LYS A 295 20.31 -7.30 14.28
C LYS A 295 20.12 -5.95 14.96
N GLY A 296 20.53 -4.89 14.29
CA GLY A 296 20.44 -3.54 14.82
C GLY A 296 20.85 -2.48 13.81
N THR A 297 21.26 -1.34 14.30
CA THR A 297 21.74 -0.22 13.49
C THR A 297 23.16 0.15 13.91
N TYR A 298 24.02 0.38 12.93
CA TYR A 298 25.38 0.85 13.12
C TYR A 298 25.67 2.01 12.18
N GLN A 299 26.06 3.17 12.72
CA GLN A 299 26.29 4.40 11.94
C GLN A 299 25.09 4.77 11.02
N GLY A 300 23.85 4.57 11.49
CA GLY A 300 22.64 4.87 10.73
C GLY A 300 22.28 3.84 9.65
N GLN A 301 23.05 2.73 9.53
CA GLN A 301 22.78 1.66 8.56
C GLN A 301 22.41 0.36 9.27
N PRO A 302 21.58 -0.48 8.63
CA PRO A 302 21.19 -1.78 9.19
C PRO A 302 22.38 -2.72 9.27
N ILE A 303 22.47 -3.46 10.37
CA ILE A 303 23.51 -4.45 10.58
C ILE A 303 22.91 -5.76 11.09
N ILE A 304 23.43 -6.89 10.57
CA ILE A 304 23.28 -8.22 11.11
C ILE A 304 24.66 -8.69 11.55
N ALA A 305 24.79 -9.07 12.82
CA ALA A 305 26.01 -9.62 13.37
C ALA A 305 25.87 -11.12 13.63
N LEU A 306 26.76 -11.92 13.03
CA LEU A 306 26.95 -13.33 13.35
C LEU A 306 28.07 -13.39 14.40
N ASN A 307 27.72 -13.68 15.66
CA ASN A 307 28.70 -13.75 16.76
C ASN A 307 29.38 -15.12 16.85
N PHE A 308 29.61 -15.77 15.72
CA PHE A 308 30.30 -17.05 15.62
C PHE A 308 31.01 -17.18 14.29
N SER A 309 32.02 -18.03 14.23
CA SER A 309 32.69 -18.37 12.98
C SER A 309 31.84 -19.32 12.14
N VAL A 310 31.60 -18.98 10.90
CA VAL A 310 30.90 -19.84 9.94
C VAL A 310 31.67 -21.17 9.74
N ALA A 311 32.99 -21.16 9.88
CA ALA A 311 33.83 -22.35 9.78
C ALA A 311 33.69 -23.31 10.99
N ASP A 312 33.27 -22.78 12.16
CA ASP A 312 33.06 -23.56 13.39
C ASP A 312 31.61 -24.05 13.52
N SER A 313 30.88 -24.17 12.37
CA SER A 313 29.48 -24.57 12.31
C SER A 313 29.22 -25.48 11.11
N ASP A 314 28.25 -26.41 11.28
CA ASP A 314 27.75 -27.23 10.18
C ASP A 314 26.60 -26.55 9.40
N TRP A 315 26.14 -25.38 9.85
CA TRP A 315 25.00 -24.66 9.25
C TRP A 315 25.16 -24.35 7.76
N PRO A 316 26.36 -23.97 7.25
CA PRO A 316 26.56 -23.77 5.81
C PRO A 316 26.23 -24.99 4.94
N LEU A 317 26.23 -26.17 5.52
CA LEU A 317 25.87 -27.42 4.84
C LEU A 317 24.37 -27.76 4.92
N GLN A 318 23.59 -26.95 5.63
CA GLN A 318 22.15 -27.14 5.82
C GLN A 318 21.36 -26.26 4.86
N PRO A 319 20.20 -26.71 4.34
CA PRO A 319 19.36 -25.91 3.42
C PRO A 319 18.88 -24.58 4.03
N GLY A 320 18.78 -24.49 5.34
CA GLY A 320 18.37 -23.28 6.05
C GLY A 320 19.37 -22.14 5.96
N PHE A 321 20.65 -22.39 5.63
CA PHE A 321 21.67 -21.33 5.57
C PHE A 321 21.46 -20.37 4.38
N PRO A 322 21.30 -20.85 3.14
CA PRO A 322 20.91 -19.95 2.03
C PRO A 322 19.60 -19.20 2.27
N ILE A 323 18.61 -19.84 2.92
CA ILE A 323 17.35 -19.18 3.29
C ILE A 323 17.59 -18.02 4.26
N PHE A 324 18.37 -18.25 5.32
CA PHE A 324 18.77 -17.21 6.26
C PHE A 324 19.51 -16.05 5.55
N LEU A 325 20.42 -16.36 4.66
CA LEU A 325 21.15 -15.32 3.91
C LEU A 325 20.22 -14.53 2.98
N TYR A 326 19.27 -15.19 2.32
CA TYR A 326 18.25 -14.52 1.52
C TYR A 326 17.42 -13.58 2.38
N ASN A 327 16.90 -14.06 3.52
CA ASN A 327 16.14 -13.24 4.45
C ASN A 327 16.99 -12.08 5.00
N SER A 328 18.26 -12.33 5.29
CA SER A 328 19.21 -11.31 5.76
C SER A 328 19.46 -10.25 4.70
N PHE A 329 19.66 -10.64 3.46
CA PHE A 329 19.84 -9.70 2.35
C PHE A 329 18.58 -8.86 2.14
N GLN A 330 17.41 -9.50 2.12
CA GLN A 330 16.13 -8.80 2.04
C GLN A 330 15.99 -7.78 3.18
N TRP A 331 16.29 -8.17 4.43
CA TRP A 331 16.18 -7.27 5.56
C TRP A 331 17.17 -6.10 5.49
N LEU A 332 18.44 -6.36 5.11
CA LEU A 332 19.47 -5.33 4.96
C LEU A 332 19.14 -4.33 3.84
N THR A 333 18.47 -4.77 2.79
CA THR A 333 18.10 -3.94 1.65
C THR A 333 16.75 -3.24 1.81
N GLN A 334 15.85 -3.78 2.64
CA GLN A 334 14.54 -3.20 2.92
C GLN A 334 14.58 -2.00 3.89
N GLN A 335 15.66 -1.82 4.61
CA GLN A 335 15.85 -0.65 5.51
C GLN A 335 16.17 0.62 4.72
N THR A 336 15.54 0.79 3.57
CA THR A 336 15.49 2.08 2.89
C THR A 336 14.55 3.00 3.66
N ASN A 337 14.68 4.29 3.46
CA ASN A 337 13.77 5.30 4.02
C ASN A 337 12.33 5.17 3.45
N PHE A 338 11.93 3.97 3.05
CA PHE A 338 10.63 3.66 2.48
C PHE A 338 9.82 2.75 3.39
N LEU A 339 8.69 3.25 3.89
CA LEU A 339 7.80 2.52 4.79
C LEU A 339 6.77 1.65 4.06
N GLY A 340 6.63 1.81 2.76
CA GLY A 340 5.68 1.05 1.95
C GLY A 340 4.62 1.90 1.25
N TYR A 341 3.80 1.20 0.49
CA TYR A 341 2.57 1.72 -0.08
C TYR A 341 1.40 1.31 0.82
N TYR A 342 0.46 2.22 1.00
CA TYR A 342 -0.72 2.05 1.84
C TYR A 342 -1.98 2.39 1.06
N GLN A 343 -3.09 1.81 1.46
CA GLN A 343 -4.41 2.31 1.08
C GLN A 343 -4.82 3.45 2.02
N PRO A 344 -5.75 4.34 1.60
CA PRO A 344 -6.31 5.36 2.47
C PRO A 344 -6.82 4.77 3.78
N GLY A 345 -6.39 5.32 4.92
CA GLY A 345 -6.82 4.87 6.25
C GLY A 345 -6.31 3.49 6.70
N GLU A 346 -5.44 2.82 5.93
CA GLU A 346 -4.89 1.50 6.28
C GLU A 346 -4.13 1.54 7.61
N GLU A 347 -4.43 0.58 8.49
CA GLU A 347 -3.75 0.41 9.77
C GLU A 347 -2.76 -0.76 9.70
N LYS A 348 -1.49 -0.51 10.07
CA LYS A 348 -0.44 -1.53 10.07
C LYS A 348 0.52 -1.34 11.24
N TRP A 349 0.95 -2.44 11.84
CA TRP A 349 2.03 -2.40 12.82
C TRP A 349 3.38 -2.26 12.11
N LEU A 350 4.13 -1.20 12.45
CA LEU A 350 5.47 -0.97 11.93
C LEU A 350 6.50 -1.33 13.00
N ASN A 351 7.53 -2.08 12.61
CA ASN A 351 8.66 -2.38 13.46
C ASN A 351 9.92 -1.75 12.85
N LEU A 352 10.22 -0.51 13.24
CA LEU A 352 11.35 0.26 12.72
C LEU A 352 12.58 0.23 13.65
N GLY A 353 12.60 -0.69 14.62
CA GLY A 353 13.65 -0.81 15.61
C GLY A 353 13.36 -0.03 16.90
N LYS A 354 14.19 -0.28 17.93
CA LYS A 354 13.94 0.28 19.28
C LYS A 354 14.14 1.81 19.36
N ASP A 355 14.92 2.37 18.46
CA ASP A 355 15.25 3.81 18.46
C ASP A 355 14.15 4.64 17.75
N THR A 356 13.30 4.02 16.92
CA THR A 356 12.21 4.67 16.20
C THR A 356 10.88 4.36 16.88
N GLN A 357 10.59 5.04 17.98
CA GLN A 357 9.36 4.81 18.76
C GLN A 357 8.22 5.74 18.37
N LYS A 358 8.54 6.95 17.94
CA LYS A 358 7.55 7.97 17.57
C LYS A 358 7.80 8.45 16.15
N LEU A 359 6.75 8.50 15.35
CA LEU A 359 6.77 9.07 14.01
C LEU A 359 5.90 10.33 13.98
N ALA A 360 6.44 11.42 13.50
CA ALA A 360 5.67 12.61 13.10
C ALA A 360 5.40 12.52 11.59
N ILE A 361 4.14 12.58 11.20
CA ILE A 361 3.70 12.41 9.81
C ILE A 361 3.46 13.77 9.19
N PHE A 362 4.07 14.00 8.04
CA PHE A 362 3.99 15.24 7.28
C PHE A 362 3.45 14.97 5.88
N SER A 363 2.67 15.92 5.36
CA SER A 363 2.31 15.95 3.95
C SER A 363 3.51 16.39 3.09
N GLU A 364 3.46 16.16 1.78
CA GLU A 364 4.47 16.65 0.81
C GLU A 364 4.67 18.18 0.89
N SER A 365 3.65 18.94 1.29
CA SER A 365 3.75 20.39 1.53
C SER A 365 4.48 20.77 2.83
N GLY A 366 4.90 19.78 3.65
CA GLY A 366 5.59 19.98 4.92
C GLY A 366 4.68 20.26 6.12
N ASN A 367 3.35 20.12 5.98
CA ASN A 367 2.42 20.28 7.09
C ASN A 367 2.44 19.03 7.98
N ASN A 368 2.62 19.23 9.28
CA ASN A 368 2.47 18.14 10.26
C ASN A 368 0.99 17.75 10.36
N LEU A 369 0.67 16.49 10.11
CA LEU A 369 -0.69 15.95 10.14
C LEU A 369 -1.01 15.37 11.53
N TYR A 370 -0.14 14.50 12.03
CA TYR A 370 -0.28 13.84 13.34
C TYR A 370 1.05 13.17 13.73
N SER A 371 1.09 12.65 14.96
CA SER A 371 2.20 11.81 15.44
C SER A 371 1.66 10.51 16.00
N VAL A 372 2.40 9.42 15.80
CA VAL A 372 2.05 8.07 16.27
C VAL A 372 3.16 7.52 17.17
N ASP A 373 2.79 6.85 18.26
CA ASP A 373 3.69 6.13 19.16
C ASP A 373 3.61 4.62 18.81
N LEU A 374 4.56 4.13 18.04
CA LEU A 374 4.58 2.76 17.52
C LEU A 374 4.64 1.65 18.60
N GLN A 375 4.92 2.02 19.86
CA GLN A 375 4.88 1.08 20.97
C GLN A 375 3.47 0.87 21.53
N LYS A 376 2.57 1.82 21.29
CA LYS A 376 1.22 1.85 21.86
C LYS A 376 0.13 1.60 20.85
N GLU A 377 0.36 2.01 19.62
CA GLU A 377 -0.65 1.99 18.57
C GLU A 377 -0.06 1.63 17.21
N GLY A 378 -0.88 1.06 16.33
CA GLY A 378 -0.52 0.82 14.94
C GLY A 378 -0.39 2.14 14.16
N PHE A 379 0.50 2.17 13.19
CA PHE A 379 0.54 3.24 12.21
C PHE A 379 -0.75 3.21 11.39
N LYS A 380 -1.42 4.35 11.29
CA LYS A 380 -2.59 4.53 10.43
C LYS A 380 -2.23 5.50 9.30
N ALA A 381 -2.31 5.03 8.07
CA ALA A 381 -2.07 5.85 6.89
C ALA A 381 -3.09 7.01 6.79
N PRO A 382 -2.69 8.18 6.26
CA PRO A 382 -3.63 9.26 5.95
C PRO A 382 -4.77 8.79 5.04
N SER A 383 -5.96 9.41 5.17
CA SER A 383 -7.12 9.08 4.34
C SER A 383 -7.07 9.70 2.93
N MET A 384 -6.14 10.62 2.67
CA MET A 384 -5.96 11.24 1.36
C MET A 384 -4.85 10.53 0.59
N PRO A 385 -5.03 10.19 -0.69
CA PRO A 385 -3.94 9.75 -1.57
C PRO A 385 -2.83 10.80 -1.66
N GLY A 386 -1.58 10.35 -1.82
CA GLY A 386 -0.43 11.25 -1.94
C GLY A 386 0.86 10.69 -1.35
N THR A 387 1.91 11.51 -1.39
CA THR A 387 3.23 11.21 -0.79
C THR A 387 3.35 11.85 0.58
N TYR A 388 3.95 11.13 1.49
CA TYR A 388 4.10 11.55 2.89
C TYR A 388 5.49 11.27 3.41
N GLU A 389 5.88 12.07 4.38
CA GLU A 389 7.11 11.88 5.15
C GLU A 389 6.76 11.48 6.58
N ALA A 390 7.50 10.53 7.12
CA ALA A 390 7.43 10.12 8.51
C ALA A 390 8.79 10.37 9.16
N VAL A 391 8.83 11.23 10.18
CA VAL A 391 10.08 11.71 10.80
C VAL A 391 10.21 11.15 12.21
N SER A 392 11.36 10.57 12.51
CA SER A 392 11.76 10.15 13.87
C SER A 392 13.17 10.60 14.16
N GLY A 393 13.33 11.61 15.04
CA GLY A 393 14.63 12.24 15.29
C GLY A 393 15.22 12.82 14.00
N ASP A 394 16.40 12.38 13.62
CA ASP A 394 17.10 12.80 12.39
C ASP A 394 16.79 11.89 11.17
N GLN A 395 15.94 10.87 11.35
CA GLN A 395 15.58 9.96 10.27
C GLN A 395 14.29 10.40 9.59
N VAL A 396 14.31 10.44 8.27
CA VAL A 396 13.15 10.74 7.41
C VAL A 396 12.83 9.50 6.59
N PHE A 397 11.60 9.05 6.71
CA PHE A 397 11.06 7.94 5.92
C PHE A 397 10.00 8.49 4.96
N TYR A 398 9.87 7.84 3.81
CA TYR A 398 8.85 8.15 2.81
C TYR A 398 7.85 7.02 2.71
N PHE A 399 6.60 7.35 2.47
CA PHE A 399 5.56 6.40 2.12
C PHE A 399 4.53 7.07 1.20
N SER A 400 3.78 6.26 0.48
CA SER A 400 2.72 6.79 -0.37
C SER A 400 1.40 6.10 -0.06
N VAL A 401 0.34 6.89 -0.06
CA VAL A 401 -1.03 6.41 0.01
C VAL A 401 -1.57 6.40 -1.42
N LEU A 402 -1.90 5.22 -1.91
CA LEU A 402 -2.39 5.01 -3.27
C LEU A 402 -3.89 4.72 -3.25
N LEU A 403 -4.58 5.30 -4.20
CA LEU A 403 -5.99 4.99 -4.41
C LEU A 403 -6.14 3.52 -4.85
N ASP A 404 -7.16 2.83 -4.35
CA ASP A 404 -7.50 1.48 -4.82
C ASP A 404 -7.82 1.51 -6.31
N GLU A 405 -7.43 0.47 -7.06
CA GLU A 405 -7.69 0.38 -8.51
C GLU A 405 -9.16 0.49 -8.85
N ARG A 406 -10.03 -0.05 -7.98
CA ARG A 406 -11.49 0.03 -8.16
C ARG A 406 -12.02 1.45 -8.05
N GLU A 407 -11.36 2.33 -7.29
CA GLU A 407 -11.74 3.74 -7.17
C GLU A 407 -11.37 4.57 -8.40
N LYS A 408 -10.49 4.08 -9.27
CA LYS A 408 -10.09 4.74 -10.51
C LYS A 408 -11.03 4.44 -11.66
N GLU A 409 -11.81 3.36 -11.58
CA GLU A 409 -12.75 2.97 -12.62
C GLU A 409 -14.15 3.51 -12.30
N ILE A 410 -14.69 4.32 -13.18
CA ILE A 410 -16.07 4.80 -13.06
C ILE A 410 -17.02 3.74 -13.62
N ILE A 411 -17.61 2.96 -12.72
CA ILE A 411 -18.61 1.97 -13.06
C ILE A 411 -20.01 2.57 -12.90
N SER A 412 -20.87 2.36 -13.88
CA SER A 412 -22.30 2.67 -13.77
C SER A 412 -23.07 1.36 -13.62
N ALA A 413 -23.62 1.12 -12.44
CA ALA A 413 -24.47 -0.02 -12.16
C ALA A 413 -25.94 0.42 -11.99
N PRO A 414 -26.93 -0.35 -12.50
CA PRO A 414 -28.33 -0.04 -12.26
C PRO A 414 -28.73 -0.30 -10.80
N SER A 415 -29.69 0.48 -10.29
CA SER A 415 -30.33 0.17 -9.01
C SER A 415 -31.19 -1.09 -9.12
N PHE A 416 -31.22 -1.91 -8.07
CA PHE A 416 -31.96 -3.17 -8.05
C PHE A 416 -32.44 -3.53 -6.64
N SER A 417 -33.38 -4.47 -6.54
CA SER A 417 -33.86 -5.00 -5.27
C SER A 417 -33.70 -6.52 -5.22
N ILE A 418 -33.31 -7.04 -4.07
CA ILE A 418 -33.27 -8.47 -3.76
C ILE A 418 -34.35 -8.73 -2.71
N ASN A 419 -35.34 -9.59 -3.03
CA ASN A 419 -36.39 -9.99 -2.11
C ASN A 419 -36.12 -11.39 -1.55
N SER A 420 -36.27 -11.57 -0.25
CA SER A 420 -36.00 -12.82 0.47
C SER A 420 -36.90 -14.03 0.05
N LYS A 421 -37.92 -13.82 -0.76
CA LYS A 421 -38.91 -14.85 -1.11
C LYS A 421 -39.06 -15.17 -2.60
N SER A 422 -38.37 -14.49 -3.50
CA SER A 422 -38.38 -14.81 -4.92
C SER A 422 -37.11 -14.31 -5.62
N THR A 423 -36.58 -15.15 -6.48
CA THR A 423 -35.42 -14.85 -7.36
C THR A 423 -35.82 -13.86 -8.49
N GLU A 424 -36.93 -13.12 -8.35
CA GLU A 424 -37.38 -12.17 -9.37
C GLU A 424 -36.72 -10.80 -9.15
N MET A 425 -35.85 -10.48 -10.07
CA MET A 425 -35.21 -9.19 -10.22
C MET A 425 -36.22 -8.16 -10.72
N LYS A 426 -36.70 -7.27 -9.87
CA LYS A 426 -37.29 -6.02 -10.34
C LYS A 426 -36.17 -5.01 -10.55
N VAL A 427 -35.73 -4.88 -11.81
CA VAL A 427 -34.92 -3.73 -12.23
C VAL A 427 -35.80 -2.50 -11.98
N VAL A 428 -35.47 -1.70 -11.00
CA VAL A 428 -36.06 -0.38 -10.84
C VAL A 428 -35.49 0.47 -11.97
N SER A 429 -36.21 0.53 -13.09
CA SER A 429 -35.87 1.47 -14.13
C SER A 429 -36.00 2.86 -13.51
N ASP A 430 -34.91 3.60 -13.49
CA ASP A 430 -34.92 5.01 -13.18
C ASP A 430 -35.80 5.68 -14.22
N ASN A 431 -37.04 5.89 -13.82
CA ASN A 431 -38.05 6.48 -14.67
C ASN A 431 -37.67 7.96 -14.78
N LYS A 432 -36.68 8.27 -15.64
CA LYS A 432 -36.55 9.62 -16.17
C LYS A 432 -37.97 9.94 -16.68
N GLN A 433 -38.70 10.68 -15.86
CA GLN A 433 -39.99 11.20 -16.26
C GLN A 433 -39.81 11.86 -17.61
N ASN A 434 -40.17 11.15 -18.66
CA ASN A 434 -40.13 11.67 -20.01
C ASN A 434 -41.07 12.87 -20.04
N PHE A 435 -40.53 14.06 -19.83
CA PHE A 435 -41.26 15.32 -20.00
C PHE A 435 -41.94 15.41 -21.37
N LEU A 436 -41.54 14.61 -22.33
CA LEU A 436 -42.16 14.46 -23.64
C LEU A 436 -43.66 14.10 -23.57
N TRP A 437 -44.04 13.25 -22.59
CA TRP A 437 -45.45 12.88 -22.40
C TRP A 437 -46.32 14.07 -22.01
N TYR A 438 -45.84 14.95 -21.14
CA TYR A 438 -46.56 16.17 -20.74
C TYR A 438 -46.70 17.13 -21.92
N TRP A 439 -45.68 17.27 -22.76
CA TRP A 439 -45.73 18.12 -23.97
C TRP A 439 -46.71 17.55 -24.99
N LEU A 440 -46.75 16.23 -25.19
CA LEU A 440 -47.71 15.57 -26.07
C LEU A 440 -49.16 15.75 -25.56
N ALA A 441 -49.39 15.65 -24.26
CA ALA A 441 -50.70 15.91 -23.66
C ALA A 441 -51.13 17.39 -23.83
N CYS A 442 -50.22 18.37 -23.68
CA CYS A 442 -50.47 19.77 -23.93
C CYS A 442 -50.80 20.04 -25.40
N VAL A 443 -50.09 19.46 -26.33
CA VAL A 443 -50.36 19.61 -27.78
C VAL A 443 -51.70 19.00 -28.16
N ALA A 444 -52.06 17.83 -27.61
CA ALA A 444 -53.37 17.20 -27.83
C ALA A 444 -54.52 18.07 -27.30
N LEU A 445 -54.35 18.69 -26.13
CA LEU A 445 -55.32 19.64 -25.57
C LEU A 445 -55.52 20.88 -26.41
N LEU A 446 -54.43 21.45 -26.95
CA LEU A 446 -54.47 22.60 -27.87
C LEU A 446 -55.16 22.23 -29.18
N LEU A 447 -54.91 21.03 -29.71
CA LEU A 447 -55.62 20.57 -30.93
C LEU A 447 -57.13 20.42 -30.70
N LEU A 448 -57.53 19.85 -29.55
CA LEU A 448 -58.93 19.73 -29.15
C LEU A 448 -59.60 21.12 -28.96
N MET A 449 -58.89 22.07 -28.36
CA MET A 449 -59.36 23.45 -28.23
C MET A 449 -59.57 24.13 -29.61
N PHE A 450 -58.62 23.89 -30.52
CA PHE A 450 -58.70 24.43 -31.87
C PHE A 450 -59.86 23.82 -32.67
N GLU A 451 -60.02 22.52 -32.60
CA GLU A 451 -61.13 21.78 -33.19
C GLU A 451 -62.51 22.27 -32.65
N TRP A 452 -62.60 22.46 -31.32
CA TRP A 452 -63.79 22.99 -30.68
C TRP A 452 -64.07 24.43 -31.14
N GLU A 453 -63.09 25.29 -31.28
CA GLU A 453 -63.27 26.66 -31.73
C GLU A 453 -63.66 26.73 -33.21
N VAL A 454 -63.09 25.88 -34.06
CA VAL A 454 -63.51 25.76 -35.48
C VAL A 454 -64.95 25.25 -35.58
N TYR A 455 -65.33 24.27 -34.76
CA TYR A 455 -66.68 23.74 -34.71
C TYR A 455 -67.70 24.80 -34.20
N ARG A 456 -67.32 25.62 -33.25
CA ARG A 456 -68.09 26.74 -32.72
C ARG A 456 -68.32 27.84 -33.74
N ARG A 457 -67.35 28.13 -34.61
CA ARG A 457 -67.44 29.16 -35.64
C ARG A 457 -68.05 28.72 -36.97
N GLY A 458 -68.21 27.40 -37.13
CA GLY A 458 -68.80 26.81 -38.35
C GLY A 458 -70.31 26.71 -38.33
N ARG A 459 -70.98 27.38 -37.38
CA ARG A 459 -72.47 27.55 -37.34
C ARG A 459 -72.85 28.96 -37.66
#